data_65816738a873eb1fd5e303701d592034
#
_entry.id   65816738a873eb1fd5e303701d592034
#
_cell.length_a   1.000
_cell.length_b   1.000
_cell.length_c   1.000
_cell.angle_alpha   90.00
_cell.angle_beta   90.00
_cell.angle_gamma   90.00
#
_symmetry.space_group_name_H-M   'P 1'
#
loop_
_entity.id
_entity.type
_entity.pdbx_description
1 polymer ?
#
loop_
_entity_poly.entity_id
_entity_poly.type
_entity_poly.pdbx_seq_one_letter_code
_entity_poly.pdbx_strand_id
1 'polypeptide(L)'
;LAQEFPNSAPCRNNVAWLSAVCHQRLDEALANALKAVELSPSTPSYLDTLAEVYFQQGDRPKAIEYGKKVLELAPGNKLFAERLKHFENDPLPK
;
A
#
# COMPACT_ATOMS: atom_id res chain seq x y z
N LEU A 1 -21.44 -8.72 -0.29
CA LEU A 1 -20.66 -9.27 -1.37
C LEU A 1 -19.78 -8.19 -1.98
N ALA A 2 -18.54 -8.54 -2.31
CA ALA A 2 -17.58 -7.56 -2.84
C ALA A 2 -18.11 -6.89 -4.12
N GLN A 3 -18.78 -7.62 -4.97
CA GLN A 3 -19.31 -7.08 -6.21
C GLN A 3 -20.44 -6.09 -6.00
N GLU A 4 -21.06 -6.09 -4.82
CA GLU A 4 -22.09 -5.11 -4.47
C GLU A 4 -21.47 -3.81 -4.01
N PHE A 5 -20.19 -3.82 -3.64
CA PHE A 5 -19.49 -2.65 -3.12
C PHE A 5 -18.16 -2.45 -3.85
N PRO A 6 -18.20 -2.34 -5.20
CA PRO A 6 -16.96 -2.27 -5.98
C PRO A 6 -16.09 -1.05 -5.67
N ASN A 7 -16.69 -0.01 -5.09
CA ASN A 7 -15.96 1.21 -4.73
C ASN A 7 -15.65 1.29 -3.23
N SER A 8 -15.89 0.21 -2.48
CA SER A 8 -15.54 0.18 -1.06
C SER A 8 -14.04 0.27 -0.87
N ALA A 9 -13.58 1.22 -0.05
CA ALA A 9 -12.15 1.36 0.23
C ALA A 9 -11.55 0.10 0.86
N PRO A 10 -12.17 -0.52 1.88
CA PRO A 10 -11.63 -1.76 2.43
C PRO A 10 -11.50 -2.87 1.41
N CYS A 11 -12.48 -3.03 0.55
CA CYS A 11 -12.44 -4.06 -0.48
C CYS A 11 -11.29 -3.81 -1.47
N ARG A 12 -11.16 -2.57 -1.94
CA ARG A 12 -10.08 -2.19 -2.84
C ARG A 12 -8.72 -2.41 -2.20
N ASN A 13 -8.59 -2.02 -0.94
CA ASN A 13 -7.35 -2.20 -0.21
C ASN A 13 -6.98 -3.68 -0.06
N ASN A 14 -7.95 -4.53 0.26
CA ASN A 14 -7.68 -5.96 0.41
C ASN A 14 -7.23 -6.60 -0.89
N VAL A 15 -7.86 -6.25 -2.00
CA VAL A 15 -7.45 -6.77 -3.31
C VAL A 15 -6.03 -6.32 -3.64
N ALA A 16 -5.73 -5.04 -3.40
CA ALA A 16 -4.40 -4.50 -3.67
C ALA A 16 -3.34 -5.18 -2.82
N TRP A 17 -3.62 -5.35 -1.53
CA TRP A 17 -2.67 -5.99 -0.61
C TRP A 17 -2.36 -7.42 -1.03
N LEU A 18 -3.40 -8.21 -1.30
CA LEU A 18 -3.22 -9.61 -1.71
C LEU A 18 -2.43 -9.72 -3.00
N SER A 19 -2.73 -8.87 -3.97
CA SER A 19 -2.00 -8.86 -5.24
C SER A 19 -0.53 -8.48 -5.02
N ALA A 20 -0.28 -7.49 -4.16
CA ALA A 20 1.09 -7.04 -3.88
C ALA A 20 1.92 -8.14 -3.22
N VAL A 21 1.39 -8.79 -2.16
CA VAL A 21 2.15 -9.81 -1.46
C VAL A 21 2.35 -11.06 -2.32
N CYS A 22 1.47 -11.31 -3.27
CA CYS A 22 1.64 -12.41 -4.23
C CYS A 22 2.45 -12.01 -5.46
N HIS A 23 2.83 -10.75 -5.57
CA HIS A 23 3.55 -10.18 -6.71
C HIS A 23 2.85 -10.49 -8.02
N GLN A 24 1.53 -10.30 -8.05
CA GLN A 24 0.69 -10.58 -9.21
C GLN A 24 -0.20 -9.39 -9.51
N ARG A 25 -0.47 -9.16 -10.81
CA ARG A 25 -1.38 -8.13 -11.27
C ARG A 25 -1.10 -6.78 -10.62
N LEU A 26 0.18 -6.39 -10.61
CA LEU A 26 0.58 -5.17 -9.92
C LEU A 26 -0.05 -3.90 -10.49
N ASP A 27 -0.38 -3.89 -11.78
CA ASP A 27 -1.07 -2.74 -12.39
C ASP A 27 -2.47 -2.58 -11.80
N GLU A 28 -3.19 -3.70 -11.65
CA GLU A 28 -4.51 -3.67 -11.02
C GLU A 28 -4.40 -3.37 -9.53
N ALA A 29 -3.37 -3.91 -8.88
CA ALA A 29 -3.12 -3.62 -7.47
C ALA A 29 -2.90 -2.13 -7.26
N LEU A 30 -2.13 -1.49 -8.13
CA LEU A 30 -1.89 -0.06 -8.04
C LEU A 30 -3.19 0.73 -8.19
N ALA A 31 -4.01 0.38 -9.19
CA ALA A 31 -5.29 1.06 -9.41
C ALA A 31 -6.19 0.92 -8.18
N ASN A 32 -6.27 -0.28 -7.59
CA ASN A 32 -7.09 -0.51 -6.41
C ASN A 32 -6.55 0.22 -5.18
N ALA A 33 -5.22 0.24 -4.99
CA ALA A 33 -4.61 0.94 -3.88
C ALA A 33 -4.84 2.44 -3.97
N LEU A 34 -4.66 3.01 -5.17
CA LEU A 34 -4.90 4.43 -5.40
C LEU A 34 -6.36 4.79 -5.14
N LYS A 35 -7.29 3.93 -5.57
CA LYS A 35 -8.71 4.16 -5.34
C LYS A 35 -9.05 4.12 -3.85
N ALA A 36 -8.47 3.18 -3.10
CA ALA A 36 -8.69 3.11 -1.66
C ALA A 36 -8.21 4.39 -0.97
N VAL A 37 -7.03 4.88 -1.34
CA VAL A 37 -6.48 6.13 -0.79
C VAL A 37 -7.35 7.33 -1.20
N GLU A 38 -7.83 7.36 -2.43
CA GLU A 38 -8.74 8.43 -2.89
C GLU A 38 -10.00 8.48 -2.05
N LEU A 39 -10.57 7.31 -1.75
CA LEU A 39 -11.80 7.19 -0.95
C LEU A 39 -11.58 7.50 0.52
N SER A 40 -10.37 7.27 1.03
CA SER A 40 -10.06 7.49 2.45
C SER A 40 -8.58 7.90 2.60
N PRO A 41 -8.25 9.17 2.31
CA PRO A 41 -6.85 9.60 2.21
C PRO A 41 -6.06 9.63 3.52
N SER A 42 -6.74 9.58 4.65
CA SER A 42 -6.08 9.63 5.95
C SER A 42 -6.03 8.30 6.68
N THR A 43 -6.28 7.20 5.98
CA THR A 43 -6.22 5.86 6.57
C THR A 43 -4.82 5.28 6.39
N PRO A 44 -4.02 5.16 7.48
CA PRO A 44 -2.62 4.72 7.33
C PRO A 44 -2.45 3.38 6.64
N SER A 45 -3.32 2.41 6.93
CA SER A 45 -3.18 1.08 6.33
C SER A 45 -3.38 1.11 4.82
N TYR A 46 -4.16 2.03 4.29
CA TYR A 46 -4.35 2.15 2.83
C TYR A 46 -3.10 2.73 2.19
N LEU A 47 -2.48 3.73 2.83
CA LEU A 47 -1.22 4.29 2.34
C LEU A 47 -0.09 3.26 2.42
N ASP A 48 -0.09 2.42 3.46
CA ASP A 48 0.90 1.36 3.59
C ASP A 48 0.76 0.33 2.45
N THR A 49 -0.48 -0.03 2.11
CA THR A 49 -0.73 -0.93 0.98
C THR A 49 -0.23 -0.31 -0.32
N LEU A 50 -0.51 0.96 -0.53
CA LEU A 50 -0.02 1.68 -1.72
C LEU A 50 1.50 1.66 -1.78
N ALA A 51 2.15 1.91 -0.64
CA ALA A 51 3.62 1.86 -0.56
C ALA A 51 4.14 0.47 -0.94
N GLU A 52 3.49 -0.58 -0.44
CA GLU A 52 3.90 -1.95 -0.77
C GLU A 52 3.75 -2.24 -2.26
N VAL A 53 2.67 -1.78 -2.89
CA VAL A 53 2.48 -1.97 -4.32
C VAL A 53 3.62 -1.31 -5.10
N TYR A 54 3.97 -0.08 -4.75
CA TYR A 54 5.10 0.60 -5.40
C TYR A 54 6.40 -0.16 -5.20
N PHE A 55 6.64 -0.67 -3.99
CA PHE A 55 7.83 -1.46 -3.70
C PHE A 55 7.88 -2.71 -4.59
N GLN A 56 6.76 -3.42 -4.72
CA GLN A 56 6.69 -4.62 -5.56
C GLN A 56 6.91 -4.29 -7.04
N GLN A 57 6.56 -3.09 -7.46
CA GLN A 57 6.81 -2.64 -8.84
C GLN A 57 8.25 -2.15 -9.06
N GLY A 58 9.06 -2.15 -8.00
CA GLY A 58 10.45 -1.70 -8.10
C GLY A 58 10.61 -0.19 -7.91
N ASP A 59 9.59 0.51 -7.46
CA ASP A 59 9.62 1.95 -7.26
C ASP A 59 9.90 2.27 -5.78
N ARG A 60 11.17 2.13 -5.39
CA ARG A 60 11.58 2.40 -4.01
C ARG A 60 11.31 3.85 -3.57
N PRO A 61 11.61 4.88 -4.38
CA PRO A 61 11.36 6.25 -3.95
C PRO A 61 9.90 6.51 -3.55
N LYS A 62 8.94 6.01 -4.33
CA LYS A 62 7.53 6.18 -3.99
C LYS A 62 7.12 5.34 -2.79
N ALA A 63 7.66 4.13 -2.66
CA ALA A 63 7.39 3.30 -1.49
C ALA A 63 7.82 4.02 -0.21
N ILE A 64 9.01 4.63 -0.22
CA ILE A 64 9.52 5.38 0.92
C ILE A 64 8.66 6.62 1.17
N GLU A 65 8.28 7.34 0.12
CA GLU A 65 7.45 8.53 0.25
C GLU A 65 6.15 8.22 0.98
N TYR A 66 5.44 7.19 0.56
CA TYR A 66 4.17 6.82 1.18
C TYR A 66 4.37 6.17 2.54
N GLY A 67 5.46 5.42 2.75
CA GLY A 67 5.80 4.89 4.06
C GLY A 67 6.02 5.99 5.09
N LYS A 68 6.63 7.10 4.69
CA LYS A 68 6.81 8.26 5.56
C LYS A 68 5.47 8.92 5.90
N LYS A 69 4.57 9.02 4.93
CA LYS A 69 3.23 9.56 5.17
C LYS A 69 2.46 8.71 6.17
N VAL A 70 2.60 7.39 6.10
CA VAL A 70 1.99 6.48 7.06
C VAL A 70 2.45 6.81 8.47
N LEU A 71 3.75 7.00 8.66
CA LEU A 71 4.31 7.34 9.98
C LEU A 71 3.88 8.72 10.46
N GLU A 72 3.67 9.68 9.56
CA GLU A 72 3.14 10.97 9.94
C GLU A 72 1.73 10.85 10.53
N LEU A 73 0.93 9.92 10.01
CA LEU A 73 -0.42 9.69 10.49
C LEU A 73 -0.47 8.79 11.72
N ALA A 74 0.52 7.94 11.91
CA ALA A 74 0.57 6.99 13.01
C ALA A 74 2.00 6.91 13.58
N PRO A 75 2.52 7.99 14.19
CA PRO A 75 3.94 8.07 14.52
C PRO A 75 4.41 7.07 15.57
N GLY A 76 3.52 6.56 16.41
CA GLY A 76 3.90 5.57 17.42
C GLY A 76 3.76 4.13 16.99
N ASN A 77 3.42 3.88 15.73
CA ASN A 77 3.15 2.52 15.27
C ASN A 77 4.44 1.80 14.86
N LYS A 78 4.83 0.82 15.66
CA LYS A 78 6.07 0.06 15.42
C LYS A 78 6.03 -0.74 14.13
N LEU A 79 4.87 -1.28 13.77
CA LEU A 79 4.73 -2.05 12.54
C LEU A 79 5.03 -1.17 11.32
N PHE A 80 4.46 0.03 11.29
CA PHE A 80 4.68 0.94 10.17
C PHE A 80 6.13 1.42 10.12
N ALA A 81 6.78 1.60 11.27
CA ALA A 81 8.20 1.94 11.30
C ALA A 81 9.05 0.82 10.68
N GLU A 82 8.74 -0.43 11.00
CA GLU A 82 9.43 -1.57 10.41
C GLU A 82 9.15 -1.69 8.92
N ARG A 83 7.92 -1.37 8.49
CA ARG A 83 7.56 -1.36 7.08
C ARG A 83 8.38 -0.32 6.32
N LEU A 84 8.59 0.86 6.90
CA LEU A 84 9.41 1.87 6.26
C LEU A 84 10.85 1.39 6.10
N LYS A 85 11.41 0.73 7.11
CA LYS A 85 12.76 0.14 6.99
C LYS A 85 12.81 -0.90 5.87
N HIS A 86 11.77 -1.69 5.72
CA HIS A 86 11.65 -2.65 4.62
C HIS A 86 11.74 -1.93 3.27
N PHE A 87 11.01 -0.84 3.09
CA PHE A 87 11.04 -0.09 1.84
C PHE A 87 12.41 0.55 1.57
N GLU A 88 13.10 0.96 2.63
CA GLU A 88 14.39 1.62 2.50
C GLU A 88 15.55 0.66 2.24
N ASN A 89 15.51 -0.51 2.84
CA ASN A 89 16.69 -1.38 2.94
C ASN A 89 16.57 -2.73 2.25
N ASP A 90 15.39 -3.27 2.09
CA ASP A 90 15.25 -4.61 1.52
C ASP A 90 15.46 -4.59 0.01
N PRO A 91 15.97 -5.70 -0.56
CA PRO A 91 16.12 -5.78 -2.01
C PRO A 91 14.78 -5.66 -2.72
N LEU A 92 14.78 -4.96 -3.85
CA LEU A 92 13.58 -4.88 -4.66
C LEU A 92 13.23 -6.23 -5.26
N PRO A 93 11.94 -6.54 -5.41
CA PRO A 93 11.53 -7.78 -6.09
C PRO A 93 11.97 -7.78 -7.55
N LYS A 94 12.22 -8.95 -8.06
CA LYS A 94 12.66 -9.10 -9.46
C LYS A 94 11.48 -9.22 -10.42
#